data_0fcdcd13c055506dae22a2b497b06dee
#
_entry.id   0fcdcd13c055506dae22a2b497b06dee
#
_cell.length_a   1.000
_cell.length_b   1.000
_cell.length_c   1.000
_cell.angle_alpha   90.00
_cell.angle_beta   90.00
_cell.angle_gamma   90.00
#
_symmetry.space_group_name_H-M   'P 1'
#
loop_
_entity.id
_entity.type
_entity.pdbx_description
1 polymer ?
#
loop_
_entity_poly.entity_id
_entity_poly.type
_entity_poly.pdbx_seq_one_letter_code
_entity_poly.pdbx_strand_id
1 'polypeptide(L)'
;MQASIRVTDAYRYYVAWLLCGVYTISLMDRQLVAVLVQPIRAEFGLKDAHMGLITGLSFAIFYATFGVPLARLADRKSRVNIIAVSLVVWSVFTGLTGLARTFTHLLIARIGVAIGEAGCNPPAYSLIGDYFEARRRATALSIFQMGGYIGSFLGLLLGGWVGQAYGWRAAFLFVGLPGAAVALLLKLTLRELPRGYSDPERAVKTPPPTARVLRELWAKRSFRHLSFAAALHNFAIYGVGNWYAAFLMRSHGMSLKQAGITLAIVTAVGGAAGTYLGGLLSDRLAVRRQDARYYLWIPALSLLIGFPLSQGVLTFNDTAVVIALLTPVVMCSAAYLAPSITATYGLVQVSERAVASALLLFIINLIGLGLGPYLAGIGSDYLRQSFLDSGMTAAEADGDGLRWSLRIIVVVNLWSAVHYFLAARTLREEEARA
;
A
#
# COMPACT_ATOMS: atom_id res chain seq x y z
N MET A 1 39.77 -17.37 9.16
CA MET A 1 39.61 -17.85 7.78
C MET A 1 38.10 -17.92 7.51
N GLN A 2 37.46 -16.85 7.06
CA GLN A 2 36.05 -16.86 6.67
C GLN A 2 35.97 -17.59 5.33
N ALA A 3 35.37 -18.77 5.32
CA ALA A 3 35.03 -19.44 4.08
C ALA A 3 34.25 -18.47 3.20
N SER A 4 34.73 -18.17 2.00
CA SER A 4 34.07 -17.29 1.07
C SER A 4 32.72 -17.93 0.70
N ILE A 5 31.63 -17.39 1.24
CA ILE A 5 30.27 -17.81 0.90
C ILE A 5 30.07 -17.47 -0.59
N ARG A 6 30.30 -18.42 -1.48
CA ARG A 6 30.01 -18.20 -2.90
C ARG A 6 28.51 -18.32 -3.11
N VAL A 7 27.88 -17.25 -3.57
CA VAL A 7 26.46 -17.19 -3.89
C VAL A 7 26.32 -17.23 -5.41
N THR A 8 25.65 -18.27 -5.92
CA THR A 8 25.35 -18.39 -7.37
C THR A 8 24.26 -17.41 -7.79
N ASP A 9 24.24 -17.01 -9.05
CA ASP A 9 23.18 -16.12 -9.58
C ASP A 9 21.79 -16.76 -9.44
N ALA A 10 21.67 -18.07 -9.67
CA ALA A 10 20.41 -18.79 -9.47
C ALA A 10 19.87 -18.66 -8.03
N TYR A 11 20.77 -18.79 -7.04
CA TYR A 11 20.38 -18.64 -5.64
C TYR A 11 20.01 -17.18 -5.28
N ARG A 12 20.67 -16.18 -5.86
CA ARG A 12 20.29 -14.76 -5.69
C ARG A 12 18.88 -14.51 -6.17
N TYR A 13 18.51 -14.97 -7.36
CA TYR A 13 17.15 -14.84 -7.90
C TYR A 13 16.13 -15.67 -7.11
N TYR A 14 16.50 -16.85 -6.62
CA TYR A 14 15.67 -17.62 -5.69
C TYR A 14 15.31 -16.77 -4.45
N VAL A 15 16.29 -16.08 -3.84
CA VAL A 15 16.06 -15.20 -2.69
C VAL A 15 15.11 -14.05 -3.05
N ALA A 16 15.29 -13.41 -4.21
CA ALA A 16 14.40 -12.34 -4.66
C ALA A 16 12.95 -12.81 -4.82
N TRP A 17 12.74 -13.99 -5.43
CA TRP A 17 11.41 -14.59 -5.59
C TRP A 17 10.81 -15.08 -4.27
N LEU A 18 11.61 -15.62 -3.37
CA LEU A 18 11.13 -15.99 -2.04
C LEU A 18 10.65 -14.77 -1.24
N LEU A 19 11.41 -13.67 -1.27
CA LEU A 19 11.00 -12.40 -0.65
C LEU A 19 9.77 -11.80 -1.36
N CYS A 20 9.66 -11.93 -2.68
CA CYS A 20 8.44 -11.61 -3.43
C CYS A 20 7.23 -12.39 -2.89
N GLY A 21 7.38 -13.69 -2.65
CA GLY A 21 6.34 -14.53 -2.04
C GLY A 21 5.93 -14.05 -0.64
N VAL A 22 6.89 -13.65 0.19
CA VAL A 22 6.62 -13.05 1.50
C VAL A 22 5.80 -11.75 1.38
N TYR A 23 6.18 -10.87 0.45
CA TYR A 23 5.44 -9.63 0.22
C TYR A 23 4.06 -9.87 -0.41
N THR A 24 3.93 -10.92 -1.24
CA THR A 24 2.63 -11.39 -1.76
C THR A 24 1.67 -11.73 -0.62
N ILE A 25 2.11 -12.50 0.38
CA ILE A 25 1.26 -12.88 1.53
C ILE A 25 0.83 -11.64 2.33
N SER A 26 1.73 -10.67 2.54
CA SER A 26 1.41 -9.43 3.25
C SER A 26 0.31 -8.63 2.55
N LEU A 27 0.44 -8.37 1.24
CA LEU A 27 -0.58 -7.63 0.50
C LEU A 27 -1.87 -8.43 0.31
N MET A 28 -1.78 -9.75 0.21
CA MET A 28 -2.94 -10.64 0.15
C MET A 28 -3.79 -10.51 1.43
N ASP A 29 -3.18 -10.50 2.62
CA ASP A 29 -3.88 -10.30 3.89
C ASP A 29 -4.59 -8.94 3.96
N ARG A 30 -3.93 -7.87 3.53
CA ARG A 30 -4.53 -6.53 3.54
C ARG A 30 -5.78 -6.44 2.64
N GLN A 31 -5.70 -7.00 1.44
CA GLN A 31 -6.82 -6.98 0.50
C GLN A 31 -7.94 -7.93 0.90
N LEU A 32 -7.60 -9.02 1.58
CA LEU A 32 -8.58 -9.95 2.14
C LEU A 32 -9.56 -9.24 3.08
N VAL A 33 -9.04 -8.44 4.02
CA VAL A 33 -9.90 -7.68 4.94
C VAL A 33 -10.78 -6.69 4.18
N ALA A 34 -10.23 -5.99 3.20
CA ALA A 34 -10.96 -5.00 2.42
C ALA A 34 -12.15 -5.60 1.66
N VAL A 35 -11.98 -6.77 1.04
CA VAL A 35 -13.08 -7.42 0.31
C VAL A 35 -14.11 -8.04 1.25
N LEU A 36 -13.71 -8.42 2.46
CA LEU A 36 -14.57 -9.06 3.47
C LEU A 36 -15.23 -8.08 4.45
N VAL A 37 -15.06 -6.77 4.27
CA VAL A 37 -15.67 -5.73 5.12
C VAL A 37 -17.16 -5.97 5.32
N GLN A 38 -17.91 -6.22 4.23
CA GLN A 38 -19.37 -6.35 4.30
C GLN A 38 -19.87 -7.58 5.08
N PRO A 39 -19.38 -8.81 4.82
CA PRO A 39 -19.83 -9.97 5.60
C PRO A 39 -19.39 -9.90 7.07
N ILE A 40 -18.21 -9.35 7.39
CA ILE A 40 -17.78 -9.16 8.77
C ILE A 40 -18.66 -8.15 9.48
N ARG A 41 -18.92 -7.00 8.84
CA ARG A 41 -19.82 -5.97 9.37
C ARG A 41 -21.22 -6.51 9.66
N ALA A 42 -21.77 -7.27 8.73
CA ALA A 42 -23.13 -7.81 8.84
C ALA A 42 -23.24 -8.81 10.00
N GLU A 43 -22.27 -9.69 10.17
CA GLU A 43 -22.31 -10.72 11.22
C GLU A 43 -22.22 -10.14 12.64
N PHE A 44 -21.36 -9.12 12.83
CA PHE A 44 -21.16 -8.51 14.15
C PHE A 44 -22.05 -7.29 14.42
N GLY A 45 -22.90 -6.89 13.46
CA GLY A 45 -23.73 -5.68 13.58
C GLY A 45 -22.93 -4.39 13.73
N LEU A 46 -21.74 -4.33 13.08
CA LEU A 46 -20.80 -3.21 13.24
C LEU A 46 -21.21 -2.01 12.38
N LYS A 47 -20.77 -0.83 12.81
CA LYS A 47 -20.79 0.39 12.02
C LYS A 47 -19.64 0.40 11.01
N ASP A 48 -19.75 1.20 9.95
CA ASP A 48 -18.68 1.38 8.97
C ASP A 48 -17.42 1.99 9.61
N ALA A 49 -17.56 2.90 10.57
CA ALA A 49 -16.44 3.42 11.35
C ALA A 49 -15.62 2.32 12.05
N HIS A 50 -16.26 1.28 12.61
CA HIS A 50 -15.55 0.16 13.21
C HIS A 50 -14.73 -0.62 12.17
N MET A 51 -15.29 -0.82 10.98
CA MET A 51 -14.56 -1.50 9.90
C MET A 51 -13.41 -0.65 9.38
N GLY A 52 -13.62 0.67 9.22
CA GLY A 52 -12.55 1.60 8.87
C GLY A 52 -11.42 1.66 9.91
N LEU A 53 -11.75 1.53 11.20
CA LEU A 53 -10.75 1.43 12.28
C LEU A 53 -9.88 0.17 12.12
N ILE A 54 -10.51 -0.99 11.86
CA ILE A 54 -9.82 -2.27 11.69
C ILE A 54 -8.96 -2.30 10.41
N THR A 55 -9.48 -1.79 9.29
CA THR A 55 -8.81 -1.86 7.98
C THR A 55 -7.73 -0.79 7.81
N GLY A 56 -7.85 0.33 8.51
CA GLY A 56 -7.01 1.51 8.35
C GLY A 56 -6.26 1.91 9.61
N LEU A 57 -6.89 2.66 10.49
CA LEU A 57 -6.23 3.43 11.55
C LEU A 57 -5.45 2.55 12.55
N SER A 58 -6.05 1.47 13.05
CA SER A 58 -5.36 0.58 13.98
C SER A 58 -4.13 -0.06 13.34
N PHE A 59 -4.28 -0.54 12.11
CA PHE A 59 -3.15 -1.11 11.37
C PHE A 59 -2.03 -0.10 11.17
N ALA A 60 -2.33 1.12 10.68
CA ALA A 60 -1.33 2.12 10.36
C ALA A 60 -0.54 2.58 11.59
N ILE A 61 -1.21 2.81 12.74
CA ILE A 61 -0.57 3.22 13.99
C ILE A 61 0.44 2.17 14.44
N PHE A 62 0.03 0.91 14.54
CA PHE A 62 0.91 -0.15 15.06
C PHE A 62 2.01 -0.51 14.06
N TYR A 63 1.71 -0.54 12.76
CA TYR A 63 2.71 -0.73 11.71
C TYR A 63 3.80 0.35 11.75
N ALA A 64 3.43 1.62 11.88
CA ALA A 64 4.37 2.74 11.96
C ALA A 64 5.17 2.74 13.27
N THR A 65 4.50 2.50 14.41
CA THR A 65 5.13 2.49 15.73
C THR A 65 6.17 1.37 15.87
N PHE A 66 5.86 0.16 15.40
CA PHE A 66 6.77 -0.98 15.50
C PHE A 66 7.77 -1.07 14.35
N GLY A 67 7.51 -0.40 13.22
CA GLY A 67 8.39 -0.40 12.06
C GLY A 67 9.80 0.10 12.36
N VAL A 68 9.92 1.20 13.09
CA VAL A 68 11.24 1.79 13.44
C VAL A 68 12.04 0.90 14.42
N PRO A 69 11.47 0.41 15.54
CA PRO A 69 12.17 -0.52 16.43
C PRO A 69 12.61 -1.80 15.73
N LEU A 70 11.73 -2.41 14.90
CA LEU A 70 12.04 -3.65 14.19
C LEU A 70 13.10 -3.43 13.08
N ALA A 71 13.09 -2.29 12.40
CA ALA A 71 14.16 -1.92 11.47
C ALA A 71 15.52 -1.80 12.19
N ARG A 72 15.57 -1.12 13.35
CA ARG A 72 16.78 -1.03 14.18
C ARG A 72 17.26 -2.39 14.71
N LEU A 73 16.30 -3.27 15.04
CA LEU A 73 16.65 -4.65 15.42
C LEU A 73 17.25 -5.40 14.23
N ALA A 74 16.71 -5.21 13.03
CA ALA A 74 17.23 -5.78 11.79
C ALA A 74 18.64 -5.27 11.44
N ASP A 75 19.01 -4.07 11.88
CA ASP A 75 20.38 -3.56 11.74
C ASP A 75 21.41 -4.28 12.62
N ARG A 76 20.99 -4.92 13.70
CA ARG A 76 21.87 -5.55 14.70
C ARG A 76 21.78 -7.06 14.74
N LYS A 77 20.67 -7.63 14.33
CA LYS A 77 20.39 -9.08 14.39
C LYS A 77 20.24 -9.67 12.98
N SER A 78 20.03 -10.99 12.90
CA SER A 78 19.77 -11.68 11.63
C SER A 78 18.46 -11.21 11.01
N ARG A 79 18.54 -10.68 9.80
CA ARG A 79 17.40 -10.21 9.01
C ARG A 79 16.50 -11.38 8.61
N VAL A 80 17.09 -12.51 8.30
CA VAL A 80 16.37 -13.76 7.98
C VAL A 80 15.49 -14.18 9.16
N ASN A 81 16.04 -14.15 10.38
CA ASN A 81 15.27 -14.52 11.57
C ASN A 81 14.13 -13.53 11.83
N ILE A 82 14.38 -12.22 11.65
CA ILE A 82 13.36 -11.20 11.86
C ILE A 82 12.22 -11.37 10.86
N ILE A 83 12.51 -11.56 9.56
CA ILE A 83 11.47 -11.80 8.55
C ILE A 83 10.69 -13.08 8.88
N ALA A 84 11.38 -14.18 9.23
CA ALA A 84 10.73 -15.45 9.53
C ALA A 84 9.79 -15.34 10.75
N VAL A 85 10.26 -14.75 11.86
CA VAL A 85 9.44 -14.53 13.06
C VAL A 85 8.27 -13.59 12.75
N SER A 86 8.52 -12.49 12.06
CA SER A 86 7.51 -11.55 11.63
C SER A 86 6.42 -12.23 10.82
N LEU A 87 6.81 -13.06 9.82
CA LEU A 87 5.89 -13.80 8.98
C LEU A 87 5.04 -14.80 9.79
N VAL A 88 5.64 -15.52 10.75
CA VAL A 88 4.88 -16.40 11.65
C VAL A 88 3.89 -15.59 12.48
N VAL A 89 4.33 -14.49 13.09
CA VAL A 89 3.47 -13.65 13.94
C VAL A 89 2.25 -13.17 13.18
N TRP A 90 2.44 -12.49 12.02
CA TRP A 90 1.26 -12.00 11.30
C TRP A 90 0.39 -13.13 10.75
N SER A 91 0.97 -14.25 10.29
CA SER A 91 0.21 -15.40 9.78
C SER A 91 -0.67 -16.01 10.86
N VAL A 92 -0.16 -16.13 12.10
CA VAL A 92 -0.95 -16.59 13.26
C VAL A 92 -2.09 -15.61 13.53
N PHE A 93 -1.82 -14.31 13.57
CA PHE A 93 -2.87 -13.31 13.82
C PHE A 93 -3.87 -13.20 12.65
N THR A 94 -3.45 -13.43 11.41
CA THR A 94 -4.37 -13.58 10.27
C THR A 94 -5.30 -14.78 10.47
N GLY A 95 -4.77 -15.93 10.86
CA GLY A 95 -5.59 -17.11 11.20
C GLY A 95 -6.52 -16.84 12.38
N LEU A 96 -6.04 -16.18 13.45
CA LEU A 96 -6.85 -15.79 14.61
C LEU A 96 -7.98 -14.81 14.23
N THR A 97 -7.81 -13.98 13.20
CA THR A 97 -8.90 -13.15 12.67
C THR A 97 -10.08 -14.03 12.24
N GLY A 98 -9.83 -15.18 11.61
CA GLY A 98 -10.88 -16.15 11.25
C GLY A 98 -11.59 -16.82 12.43
N LEU A 99 -11.00 -16.78 13.62
CA LEU A 99 -11.58 -17.33 14.86
C LEU A 99 -12.24 -16.26 15.75
N ALA A 100 -12.26 -14.99 15.29
CA ALA A 100 -12.82 -13.90 16.07
C ALA A 100 -14.33 -14.06 16.31
N ARG A 101 -14.75 -13.79 17.55
CA ARG A 101 -16.16 -13.83 18.00
C ARG A 101 -16.70 -12.47 18.42
N THR A 102 -15.84 -11.47 18.51
CA THR A 102 -16.19 -10.10 18.92
C THR A 102 -15.38 -9.09 18.12
N PHE A 103 -15.83 -7.84 18.10
CA PHE A 103 -15.06 -6.72 17.53
C PHE A 103 -13.67 -6.60 18.15
N THR A 104 -13.57 -6.78 19.49
CA THR A 104 -12.29 -6.71 20.20
C THR A 104 -11.30 -7.79 19.72
N HIS A 105 -11.78 -9.01 19.46
CA HIS A 105 -10.94 -10.07 18.89
C HIS A 105 -10.43 -9.69 17.50
N LEU A 106 -11.28 -9.12 16.64
CA LEU A 106 -10.89 -8.63 15.32
C LEU A 106 -9.83 -7.54 15.45
N LEU A 107 -10.05 -6.56 16.34
CA LEU A 107 -9.13 -5.43 16.53
C LEU A 107 -7.76 -5.90 17.03
N ILE A 108 -7.72 -6.77 18.05
CA ILE A 108 -6.46 -7.33 18.58
C ILE A 108 -5.73 -8.13 17.49
N ALA A 109 -6.45 -8.96 16.75
CA ALA A 109 -5.86 -9.72 15.65
C ALA A 109 -5.24 -8.81 14.59
N ARG A 110 -5.94 -7.74 14.19
CA ARG A 110 -5.41 -6.77 13.21
C ARG A 110 -4.19 -5.99 13.72
N ILE A 111 -4.16 -5.64 15.02
CA ILE A 111 -2.98 -5.06 15.66
C ILE A 111 -1.80 -6.04 15.59
N GLY A 112 -2.02 -7.30 15.90
CA GLY A 112 -0.99 -8.35 15.84
C GLY A 112 -0.46 -8.55 14.40
N VAL A 113 -1.33 -8.52 13.40
CA VAL A 113 -0.91 -8.54 11.98
C VAL A 113 -0.03 -7.33 11.67
N ALA A 114 -0.44 -6.12 12.06
CA ALA A 114 0.31 -4.89 11.80
C ALA A 114 1.73 -4.91 12.42
N ILE A 115 1.84 -5.39 13.67
CA ILE A 115 3.13 -5.55 14.37
C ILE A 115 4.01 -6.57 13.62
N GLY A 116 3.45 -7.72 13.22
CA GLY A 116 4.18 -8.72 12.46
C GLY A 116 4.68 -8.19 11.13
N GLU A 117 3.80 -7.60 10.32
CA GLU A 117 4.17 -7.07 9.00
C GLU A 117 5.22 -5.95 9.06
N ALA A 118 5.24 -5.16 10.14
CA ALA A 118 6.20 -4.07 10.31
C ALA A 118 7.68 -4.54 10.29
N GLY A 119 7.93 -5.79 10.64
CA GLY A 119 9.28 -6.38 10.65
C GLY A 119 9.75 -6.98 9.31
N CYS A 120 8.98 -6.83 8.22
CA CYS A 120 9.30 -7.51 6.97
C CYS A 120 10.08 -6.64 5.97
N ASN A 121 9.55 -5.48 5.59
CA ASN A 121 10.06 -4.70 4.46
C ASN A 121 11.48 -4.17 4.65
N PRO A 122 11.85 -3.52 5.78
CA PRO A 122 13.20 -2.99 5.95
C PRO A 122 14.29 -4.07 5.86
N PRO A 123 14.20 -5.23 6.55
CA PRO A 123 15.19 -6.28 6.40
C PRO A 123 15.19 -6.94 5.03
N ALA A 124 14.04 -7.05 4.33
CA ALA A 124 13.98 -7.56 2.96
C ALA A 124 14.75 -6.67 1.98
N TYR A 125 14.56 -5.34 2.05
CA TYR A 125 15.34 -4.40 1.24
C TYR A 125 16.85 -4.48 1.53
N SER A 126 17.21 -4.62 2.81
CA SER A 126 18.61 -4.78 3.23
C SER A 126 19.23 -6.06 2.69
N LEU A 127 18.51 -7.21 2.75
CA LEU A 127 18.95 -8.48 2.18
C LEU A 127 19.17 -8.37 0.67
N ILE A 128 18.20 -7.83 -0.06
CA ILE A 128 18.30 -7.63 -1.52
C ILE A 128 19.54 -6.77 -1.84
N GLY A 129 19.78 -5.73 -1.03
CA GLY A 129 20.97 -4.88 -1.17
C GLY A 129 22.29 -5.63 -1.06
N ASP A 130 22.37 -6.66 -0.19
CA ASP A 130 23.56 -7.47 0.02
C ASP A 130 23.68 -8.65 -0.97
N TYR A 131 22.56 -9.19 -1.45
CA TYR A 131 22.58 -10.26 -2.44
C TYR A 131 22.90 -9.79 -3.86
N PHE A 132 22.56 -8.52 -4.21
CA PHE A 132 22.68 -8.01 -5.56
C PHE A 132 23.62 -6.82 -5.67
N GLU A 133 24.54 -6.87 -6.63
CA GLU A 133 25.38 -5.74 -7.03
C GLU A 133 24.52 -4.55 -7.50
N ALA A 134 25.06 -3.33 -7.42
CA ALA A 134 24.36 -2.10 -7.74
C ALA A 134 23.63 -2.12 -9.11
N ARG A 135 24.29 -2.70 -10.14
CA ARG A 135 23.74 -2.82 -11.51
C ARG A 135 22.51 -3.72 -11.63
N ARG A 136 22.33 -4.71 -10.74
CA ARG A 136 21.23 -5.69 -10.75
C ARG A 136 20.20 -5.47 -9.63
N ARG A 137 20.50 -4.57 -8.70
CA ARG A 137 19.66 -4.32 -7.50
C ARG A 137 18.28 -3.80 -7.85
N ALA A 138 18.16 -2.92 -8.84
CA ALA A 138 16.87 -2.41 -9.31
C ALA A 138 15.96 -3.53 -9.81
N THR A 139 16.48 -4.46 -10.60
CA THR A 139 15.73 -5.65 -11.08
C THR A 139 15.25 -6.51 -9.92
N ALA A 140 16.13 -6.78 -8.93
CA ALA A 140 15.76 -7.59 -7.76
C ALA A 140 14.69 -6.93 -6.89
N LEU A 141 14.77 -5.62 -6.70
CA LEU A 141 13.74 -4.83 -6.02
C LEU A 141 12.42 -4.84 -6.79
N SER A 142 12.47 -4.79 -8.12
CA SER A 142 11.26 -4.90 -8.95
C SER A 142 10.59 -6.26 -8.79
N ILE A 143 11.37 -7.36 -8.76
CA ILE A 143 10.83 -8.71 -8.47
C ILE A 143 10.14 -8.73 -7.10
N PHE A 144 10.78 -8.20 -6.06
CA PHE A 144 10.17 -8.08 -4.73
C PHE A 144 8.85 -7.30 -4.76
N GLN A 145 8.83 -6.15 -5.45
CA GLN A 145 7.65 -5.29 -5.53
C GLN A 145 6.49 -5.90 -6.34
N MET A 146 6.77 -6.80 -7.28
CA MET A 146 5.72 -7.56 -7.98
C MET A 146 4.82 -8.34 -6.99
N GLY A 147 5.38 -8.76 -5.85
CA GLY A 147 4.61 -9.40 -4.78
C GLY A 147 3.42 -8.56 -4.31
N GLY A 148 3.53 -7.22 -4.34
CA GLY A 148 2.42 -6.34 -4.00
C GLY A 148 1.22 -6.47 -4.93
N TYR A 149 1.44 -6.50 -6.23
CA TYR A 149 0.37 -6.66 -7.23
C TYR A 149 -0.21 -8.09 -7.23
N ILE A 150 0.67 -9.09 -7.16
CA ILE A 150 0.25 -10.51 -7.07
C ILE A 150 -0.58 -10.72 -5.81
N GLY A 151 -0.13 -10.21 -4.67
CA GLY A 151 -0.83 -10.32 -3.39
C GLY A 151 -2.18 -9.60 -3.39
N SER A 152 -2.24 -8.40 -3.96
CA SER A 152 -3.49 -7.66 -4.09
C SER A 152 -4.50 -8.40 -4.97
N PHE A 153 -4.06 -8.92 -6.11
CA PHE A 153 -4.88 -9.74 -6.99
C PHE A 153 -5.39 -10.99 -6.27
N LEU A 154 -4.50 -11.77 -5.65
CA LEU A 154 -4.87 -13.01 -4.97
C LEU A 154 -5.75 -12.76 -3.75
N GLY A 155 -5.51 -11.69 -2.97
CA GLY A 155 -6.30 -11.35 -1.80
C GLY A 155 -7.75 -11.01 -2.14
N LEU A 156 -7.97 -10.21 -3.18
CA LEU A 156 -9.29 -9.88 -3.67
C LEU A 156 -10.00 -11.10 -4.29
N LEU A 157 -9.29 -11.86 -5.12
CA LEU A 157 -9.82 -13.04 -5.79
C LEU A 157 -10.21 -14.14 -4.78
N LEU A 158 -9.26 -14.53 -3.93
CA LEU A 158 -9.47 -15.61 -2.95
C LEU A 158 -10.43 -15.17 -1.85
N GLY A 159 -10.34 -13.92 -1.39
CA GLY A 159 -11.26 -13.36 -0.40
C GLY A 159 -12.70 -13.36 -0.91
N GLY A 160 -12.92 -12.97 -2.15
CA GLY A 160 -14.22 -13.02 -2.79
C GLY A 160 -14.73 -14.45 -3.00
N TRP A 161 -13.89 -15.32 -3.56
CA TRP A 161 -14.28 -16.70 -3.90
C TRP A 161 -14.44 -17.58 -2.66
N VAL A 162 -13.41 -17.69 -1.82
CA VAL A 162 -13.44 -18.52 -0.60
C VAL A 162 -14.45 -17.96 0.39
N GLY A 163 -14.50 -16.62 0.54
CA GLY A 163 -15.46 -15.94 1.41
C GLY A 163 -16.91 -16.21 1.03
N GLN A 164 -17.22 -16.27 -0.28
CA GLN A 164 -18.56 -16.60 -0.76
C GLN A 164 -18.91 -18.08 -0.55
N ALA A 165 -17.94 -19.00 -0.79
CA ALA A 165 -18.17 -20.44 -0.75
C ALA A 165 -18.15 -21.03 0.66
N TYR A 166 -17.26 -20.56 1.51
CA TYR A 166 -16.97 -21.16 2.82
C TYR A 166 -17.05 -20.17 3.98
N GLY A 167 -17.45 -18.91 3.70
CA GLY A 167 -17.51 -17.84 4.69
C GLY A 167 -16.18 -17.12 4.90
N TRP A 168 -16.27 -15.88 5.42
CA TRP A 168 -15.12 -15.01 5.61
C TRP A 168 -14.06 -15.59 6.58
N ARG A 169 -14.49 -16.40 7.57
CA ARG A 169 -13.57 -17.07 8.52
C ARG A 169 -12.63 -18.04 7.81
N ALA A 170 -13.19 -18.86 6.93
CA ALA A 170 -12.41 -19.81 6.14
C ALA A 170 -11.38 -19.09 5.25
N ALA A 171 -11.73 -17.93 4.70
CA ALA A 171 -10.80 -17.14 3.88
C ALA A 171 -9.56 -16.69 4.68
N PHE A 172 -9.73 -16.25 5.94
CA PHE A 172 -8.60 -15.89 6.81
C PHE A 172 -7.72 -17.10 7.19
N LEU A 173 -8.33 -18.24 7.46
CA LEU A 173 -7.57 -19.47 7.74
C LEU A 173 -6.79 -19.94 6.49
N PHE A 174 -7.43 -19.87 5.32
CA PHE A 174 -6.82 -20.28 4.04
C PHE A 174 -5.62 -19.39 3.67
N VAL A 175 -5.68 -18.08 3.97
CA VAL A 175 -4.60 -17.14 3.70
C VAL A 175 -3.52 -17.16 4.79
N GLY A 176 -3.90 -17.30 6.06
CA GLY A 176 -2.97 -17.27 7.18
C GLY A 176 -2.07 -18.51 7.26
N LEU A 177 -2.62 -19.71 7.07
CA LEU A 177 -1.85 -20.95 7.20
C LEU A 177 -0.62 -21.07 6.29
N PRO A 178 -0.69 -20.73 4.97
CA PRO A 178 0.47 -20.81 4.09
C PRO A 178 1.64 -19.94 4.51
N GLY A 179 1.40 -18.81 5.17
CA GLY A 179 2.46 -17.92 5.62
C GLY A 179 3.42 -18.58 6.61
N ALA A 180 2.93 -19.43 7.51
CA ALA A 180 3.79 -20.19 8.42
C ALA A 180 4.70 -21.19 7.67
N ALA A 181 4.18 -21.82 6.61
CA ALA A 181 4.99 -22.72 5.76
C ALA A 181 6.07 -21.93 4.99
N VAL A 182 5.72 -20.77 4.46
CA VAL A 182 6.70 -19.87 3.79
C VAL A 182 7.74 -19.36 4.77
N ALA A 183 7.38 -19.06 6.02
CA ALA A 183 8.33 -18.68 7.07
C ALA A 183 9.34 -19.79 7.37
N LEU A 184 8.88 -21.04 7.45
CA LEU A 184 9.73 -22.21 7.65
C LEU A 184 10.66 -22.39 6.43
N LEU A 185 10.11 -22.35 5.21
CA LEU A 185 10.90 -22.43 3.97
C LEU A 185 11.99 -21.34 3.95
N LEU A 186 11.63 -20.08 4.24
CA LEU A 186 12.56 -18.96 4.31
C LEU A 186 13.67 -19.23 5.34
N LYS A 187 13.29 -19.66 6.53
CA LYS A 187 14.26 -19.95 7.60
C LYS A 187 15.23 -21.07 7.27
N LEU A 188 14.77 -22.11 6.56
CA LEU A 188 15.59 -23.26 6.22
C LEU A 188 16.47 -23.04 4.99
N THR A 189 16.04 -22.21 4.05
CA THR A 189 16.71 -22.06 2.76
C THR A 189 17.44 -20.76 2.55
N LEU A 190 17.07 -19.66 3.25
CA LEU A 190 17.67 -18.37 3.06
C LEU A 190 18.86 -18.18 4.00
N ARG A 191 20.03 -17.87 3.44
CA ARG A 191 21.27 -17.65 4.19
C ARG A 191 21.43 -16.18 4.56
N GLU A 192 21.82 -15.89 5.78
CA GLU A 192 22.23 -14.54 6.18
C GLU A 192 23.60 -14.20 5.57
N LEU A 193 23.65 -13.16 4.75
CA LEU A 193 24.94 -12.66 4.22
C LEU A 193 25.51 -11.55 5.12
N PRO A 194 26.83 -11.42 5.18
CA PRO A 194 27.45 -10.26 5.81
C PRO A 194 26.97 -8.96 5.17
N ARG A 195 26.85 -7.91 5.97
CA ARG A 195 26.42 -6.59 5.46
C ARG A 195 27.47 -6.03 4.51
N GLY A 196 27.01 -5.46 3.40
CA GLY A 196 27.89 -4.96 2.34
C GLY A 196 28.53 -6.05 1.48
N TYR A 197 28.03 -7.29 1.53
CA TYR A 197 28.60 -8.43 0.78
C TYR A 197 28.77 -8.15 -0.73
N SER A 198 27.79 -7.51 -1.37
CA SER A 198 27.86 -7.15 -2.79
C SER A 198 28.40 -5.75 -3.07
N ASP A 199 28.76 -4.97 -2.03
CA ASP A 199 29.22 -3.60 -2.15
C ASP A 199 30.06 -3.21 -0.90
N PRO A 200 31.30 -3.76 -0.77
CA PRO A 200 32.14 -3.54 0.41
C PRO A 200 32.48 -2.06 0.64
N GLU A 201 32.65 -1.28 -0.43
CA GLU A 201 32.97 0.15 -0.33
C GLU A 201 31.83 0.97 0.28
N ARG A 202 30.58 0.55 0.05
CA ARG A 202 29.40 1.17 0.64
C ARG A 202 29.30 0.89 2.14
N ALA A 203 29.74 -0.26 2.60
CA ALA A 203 29.75 -0.64 4.02
C ALA A 203 30.67 0.25 4.86
N VAL A 204 31.67 0.87 4.24
CA VAL A 204 32.68 1.74 4.90
C VAL A 204 32.22 3.20 4.98
N LYS A 205 31.30 3.65 4.09
CA LYS A 205 30.82 5.05 4.11
C LYS A 205 29.79 5.21 5.22
N THR A 206 30.11 6.04 6.20
CA THR A 206 29.16 6.44 7.26
C THR A 206 27.98 7.19 6.62
N PRO A 207 26.75 6.70 6.71
CA PRO A 207 25.60 7.43 6.18
C PRO A 207 25.44 8.75 6.94
N PRO A 208 24.97 9.81 6.27
CA PRO A 208 24.73 11.09 6.93
C PRO A 208 23.71 10.91 8.07
N PRO A 209 23.81 11.71 9.16
CA PRO A 209 22.86 11.63 10.26
C PRO A 209 21.43 11.81 9.77
N THR A 210 20.56 10.83 10.01
CA THR A 210 19.16 10.82 9.55
C THR A 210 18.44 12.10 9.92
N ALA A 211 18.64 12.62 11.13
CA ALA A 211 18.02 13.86 11.60
C ALA A 211 18.41 15.10 10.75
N ARG A 212 19.64 15.12 10.22
CA ARG A 212 20.09 16.17 9.30
C ARG A 212 19.31 16.10 7.98
N VAL A 213 19.26 14.93 7.35
CA VAL A 213 18.56 14.72 6.07
C VAL A 213 17.08 15.06 6.21
N LEU A 214 16.44 14.63 7.30
CA LEU A 214 15.03 14.95 7.59
C LEU A 214 14.80 16.46 7.69
N ARG A 215 15.65 17.18 8.40
CA ARG A 215 15.53 18.63 8.57
C ARG A 215 15.77 19.38 7.26
N GLU A 216 16.79 18.99 6.49
CA GLU A 216 17.12 19.61 5.20
C GLU A 216 16.01 19.40 4.17
N LEU A 217 15.45 18.17 4.08
CA LEU A 217 14.30 17.88 3.23
C LEU A 217 13.06 18.67 3.63
N TRP A 218 12.75 18.70 4.94
CA TRP A 218 11.58 19.42 5.42
C TRP A 218 11.68 20.93 5.25
N ALA A 219 12.88 21.49 5.15
CA ALA A 219 13.10 22.90 4.80
C ALA A 219 12.71 23.20 3.35
N LYS A 220 12.78 22.23 2.43
CA LYS A 220 12.46 22.41 1.00
C LYS A 220 10.95 22.47 0.80
N ARG A 221 10.48 23.54 0.16
CA ARG A 221 9.05 23.76 -0.12
C ARG A 221 8.48 22.71 -1.06
N SER A 222 9.23 22.37 -2.12
CA SER A 222 8.83 21.30 -3.06
C SER A 222 8.60 19.97 -2.36
N PHE A 223 9.49 19.55 -1.45
CA PHE A 223 9.33 18.31 -0.69
C PHE A 223 8.09 18.31 0.22
N ARG A 224 7.83 19.42 0.92
CA ARG A 224 6.62 19.53 1.76
C ARG A 224 5.35 19.41 0.94
N HIS A 225 5.24 20.18 -0.15
CA HIS A 225 4.07 20.12 -1.02
C HIS A 225 3.94 18.75 -1.69
N LEU A 226 5.03 18.15 -2.18
CA LEU A 226 5.04 16.80 -2.75
C LEU A 226 4.57 15.76 -1.72
N SER A 227 5.06 15.82 -0.49
CA SER A 227 4.68 14.89 0.58
C SER A 227 3.19 15.00 0.92
N PHE A 228 2.66 16.22 1.03
CA PHE A 228 1.24 16.44 1.25
C PHE A 228 0.40 15.99 0.04
N ALA A 229 0.83 16.29 -1.18
CA ALA A 229 0.15 15.84 -2.38
C ALA A 229 0.01 14.32 -2.41
N ALA A 230 1.13 13.61 -2.25
CA ALA A 230 1.14 12.15 -2.27
C ALA A 230 0.36 11.55 -1.09
N ALA A 231 0.41 12.15 0.09
CA ALA A 231 -0.34 11.69 1.27
C ALA A 231 -1.85 11.88 1.13
N LEU A 232 -2.30 13.03 0.62
CA LEU A 232 -3.71 13.31 0.35
C LEU A 232 -4.27 12.37 -0.75
N HIS A 233 -3.48 12.13 -1.80
CA HIS A 233 -3.89 11.16 -2.81
C HIS A 233 -3.98 9.74 -2.24
N ASN A 234 -2.99 9.32 -1.46
CA ASN A 234 -3.00 8.01 -0.82
C ASN A 234 -4.17 7.86 0.18
N PHE A 235 -4.55 8.96 0.86
CA PHE A 235 -5.75 9.02 1.68
C PHE A 235 -7.02 8.71 0.86
N ALA A 236 -7.14 9.27 -0.33
CA ALA A 236 -8.26 8.97 -1.22
C ALA A 236 -8.20 7.52 -1.74
N ILE A 237 -7.00 7.02 -2.13
CA ILE A 237 -6.82 5.63 -2.60
C ILE A 237 -7.29 4.63 -1.55
N TYR A 238 -6.77 4.71 -0.33
CA TYR A 238 -7.15 3.77 0.73
C TYR A 238 -8.55 4.03 1.27
N GLY A 239 -8.95 5.32 1.34
CA GLY A 239 -10.28 5.74 1.77
C GLY A 239 -11.41 5.21 0.89
N VAL A 240 -11.17 5.05 -0.41
CA VAL A 240 -12.14 4.49 -1.35
C VAL A 240 -11.87 3.00 -1.61
N GLY A 241 -10.61 2.63 -1.81
CA GLY A 241 -10.20 1.28 -2.19
C GLY A 241 -10.66 0.20 -1.21
N ASN A 242 -10.60 0.48 0.10
CA ASN A 242 -11.07 -0.45 1.14
C ASN A 242 -12.61 -0.65 1.13
N TRP A 243 -13.34 0.25 0.49
CA TRP A 243 -14.79 0.24 0.49
C TRP A 243 -15.41 -0.14 -0.86
N TYR A 244 -14.61 -0.27 -1.93
CA TYR A 244 -15.15 -0.61 -3.26
C TYR A 244 -15.93 -1.93 -3.26
N ALA A 245 -15.46 -2.96 -2.53
CA ALA A 245 -16.21 -4.22 -2.44
C ALA A 245 -17.58 -4.01 -1.79
N ALA A 246 -17.62 -3.31 -0.65
CA ALA A 246 -18.88 -2.99 0.03
C ALA A 246 -19.79 -2.11 -0.84
N PHE A 247 -19.24 -1.12 -1.55
CA PHE A 247 -19.97 -0.28 -2.49
C PHE A 247 -20.61 -1.10 -3.63
N LEU A 248 -19.85 -1.98 -4.27
CA LEU A 248 -20.39 -2.84 -5.33
C LEU A 248 -21.46 -3.79 -4.82
N MET A 249 -21.33 -4.29 -3.59
CA MET A 249 -22.34 -5.16 -2.98
C MET A 249 -23.61 -4.38 -2.58
N ARG A 250 -23.46 -3.20 -1.92
CA ARG A 250 -24.61 -2.43 -1.40
C ARG A 250 -25.36 -1.68 -2.50
N SER A 251 -24.63 -1.04 -3.43
CA SER A 251 -25.22 -0.15 -4.43
C SER A 251 -25.50 -0.84 -5.77
N HIS A 252 -24.80 -1.94 -6.09
CA HIS A 252 -24.95 -2.65 -7.37
C HIS A 252 -25.39 -4.10 -7.22
N GLY A 253 -25.72 -4.56 -6.00
CA GLY A 253 -26.22 -5.91 -5.75
C GLY A 253 -25.27 -7.05 -6.12
N MET A 254 -23.98 -6.75 -6.30
CA MET A 254 -22.98 -7.77 -6.64
C MET A 254 -22.78 -8.76 -5.47
N SER A 255 -22.62 -10.03 -5.78
CA SER A 255 -22.18 -11.00 -4.79
C SER A 255 -20.73 -10.74 -4.38
N LEU A 256 -20.33 -11.24 -3.21
CA LEU A 256 -18.96 -11.12 -2.72
C LEU A 256 -17.92 -11.65 -3.73
N LYS A 257 -18.21 -12.79 -4.37
CA LYS A 257 -17.39 -13.37 -5.43
C LYS A 257 -17.26 -12.45 -6.64
N GLN A 258 -18.37 -11.89 -7.12
CA GLN A 258 -18.36 -10.97 -8.27
C GLN A 258 -17.55 -9.71 -7.95
N ALA A 259 -17.78 -9.08 -6.80
CA ALA A 259 -17.01 -7.91 -6.36
C ALA A 259 -15.51 -8.21 -6.24
N GLY A 260 -15.15 -9.34 -5.62
CA GLY A 260 -13.75 -9.77 -5.46
C GLY A 260 -13.05 -10.00 -6.79
N ILE A 261 -13.65 -10.74 -7.73
CA ILE A 261 -13.09 -11.00 -9.06
C ILE A 261 -12.94 -9.69 -9.86
N THR A 262 -13.99 -8.86 -9.88
CA THR A 262 -13.96 -7.58 -10.59
C THR A 262 -12.84 -6.70 -10.08
N LEU A 263 -12.73 -6.51 -8.76
CA LEU A 263 -11.70 -5.68 -8.17
C LEU A 263 -10.29 -6.28 -8.35
N ALA A 264 -10.14 -7.60 -8.32
CA ALA A 264 -8.87 -8.27 -8.60
C ALA A 264 -8.37 -7.92 -10.01
N ILE A 265 -9.22 -8.08 -11.03
CA ILE A 265 -8.86 -7.78 -12.42
C ILE A 265 -8.59 -6.27 -12.60
N VAL A 266 -9.48 -5.42 -12.12
CA VAL A 266 -9.36 -3.96 -12.21
C VAL A 266 -8.06 -3.46 -11.56
N THR A 267 -7.75 -3.96 -10.35
CA THR A 267 -6.54 -3.57 -9.62
C THR A 267 -5.28 -4.08 -10.31
N ALA A 268 -5.28 -5.31 -10.81
CA ALA A 268 -4.12 -5.87 -11.51
C ALA A 268 -3.85 -5.13 -12.83
N VAL A 269 -4.87 -4.95 -13.66
CA VAL A 269 -4.72 -4.32 -14.98
C VAL A 269 -4.52 -2.81 -14.84
N GLY A 270 -5.41 -2.14 -14.13
CA GLY A 270 -5.36 -0.68 -13.94
C GLY A 270 -4.13 -0.25 -13.13
N GLY A 271 -3.80 -0.96 -12.05
CA GLY A 271 -2.64 -0.68 -11.21
C GLY A 271 -1.31 -0.84 -11.96
N ALA A 272 -1.12 -1.96 -12.66
CA ALA A 272 0.10 -2.20 -13.43
C ALA A 272 0.23 -1.19 -14.59
N ALA A 273 -0.84 -0.99 -15.36
CA ALA A 273 -0.84 -0.03 -16.47
C ALA A 273 -0.58 1.41 -15.97
N GLY A 274 -1.24 1.83 -14.90
CA GLY A 274 -1.10 3.16 -14.35
C GLY A 274 0.32 3.43 -13.81
N THR A 275 0.89 2.50 -13.06
CA THR A 275 2.26 2.62 -12.55
C THR A 275 3.26 2.70 -13.70
N TYR A 276 3.13 1.83 -14.70
CA TYR A 276 4.03 1.82 -15.86
C TYR A 276 3.89 3.11 -16.70
N LEU A 277 2.68 3.50 -17.07
CA LEU A 277 2.42 4.68 -17.88
C LEU A 277 2.79 5.97 -17.14
N GLY A 278 2.50 6.06 -15.85
CA GLY A 278 2.87 7.21 -15.01
C GLY A 278 4.37 7.43 -14.98
N GLY A 279 5.17 6.38 -14.79
CA GLY A 279 6.62 6.44 -14.87
C GLY A 279 7.11 6.79 -16.27
N LEU A 280 6.66 6.04 -17.28
CA LEU A 280 7.08 6.21 -18.67
C LEU A 280 6.80 7.63 -19.23
N LEU A 281 5.61 8.15 -18.98
CA LEU A 281 5.22 9.50 -19.43
C LEU A 281 6.04 10.57 -18.71
N SER A 282 6.23 10.42 -17.41
CA SER A 282 7.05 11.34 -16.62
C SER A 282 8.49 11.38 -17.12
N ASP A 283 9.12 10.21 -17.31
CA ASP A 283 10.50 10.11 -17.80
C ASP A 283 10.65 10.69 -19.23
N ARG A 284 9.79 10.26 -20.15
CA ARG A 284 9.85 10.72 -21.54
C ARG A 284 9.69 12.22 -21.66
N LEU A 285 8.74 12.80 -20.92
CA LEU A 285 8.49 14.24 -20.99
C LEU A 285 9.56 15.03 -20.24
N ALA A 286 10.02 14.56 -19.09
CA ALA A 286 11.11 15.20 -18.37
C ALA A 286 12.40 15.26 -19.20
N VAL A 287 12.78 14.16 -19.84
CA VAL A 287 13.97 14.11 -20.72
C VAL A 287 13.78 14.95 -21.97
N ARG A 288 12.64 14.79 -22.69
CA ARG A 288 12.41 15.52 -23.95
C ARG A 288 12.32 17.03 -23.77
N ARG A 289 11.76 17.48 -22.64
CA ARG A 289 11.56 18.90 -22.33
C ARG A 289 12.64 19.48 -21.42
N GLN A 290 13.61 18.65 -20.98
CA GLN A 290 14.68 19.03 -20.03
C GLN A 290 14.08 19.72 -18.78
N ASP A 291 13.02 19.11 -18.22
CA ASP A 291 12.26 19.70 -17.14
C ASP A 291 11.73 18.64 -16.15
N ALA A 292 12.35 18.58 -14.97
CA ALA A 292 11.98 17.64 -13.91
C ALA A 292 10.57 17.85 -13.34
N ARG A 293 9.93 19.01 -13.59
CA ARG A 293 8.56 19.27 -13.11
C ARG A 293 7.53 18.30 -13.69
N TYR A 294 7.84 17.62 -14.79
CA TYR A 294 6.97 16.56 -15.32
C TYR A 294 6.78 15.40 -14.35
N TYR A 295 7.72 15.13 -13.44
CA TYR A 295 7.53 14.16 -12.35
C TYR A 295 6.45 14.57 -11.32
N LEU A 296 6.02 15.83 -11.34
CA LEU A 296 4.93 16.34 -10.51
C LEU A 296 3.66 16.66 -11.32
N TRP A 297 3.82 17.13 -12.56
CA TRP A 297 2.67 17.46 -13.40
C TRP A 297 1.92 16.22 -13.88
N ILE A 298 2.60 15.11 -14.20
CA ILE A 298 1.93 13.88 -14.63
C ILE A 298 1.04 13.32 -13.52
N PRO A 299 1.49 13.14 -12.25
CA PRO A 299 0.59 12.85 -11.14
C PRO A 299 -0.57 13.85 -11.02
N ALA A 300 -0.31 15.15 -11.04
CA ALA A 300 -1.37 16.16 -10.93
C ALA A 300 -2.44 16.01 -12.00
N LEU A 301 -2.02 15.85 -13.27
CA LEU A 301 -2.94 15.69 -14.40
C LEU A 301 -3.71 14.37 -14.31
N SER A 302 -3.05 13.26 -13.89
CA SER A 302 -3.74 11.98 -13.70
C SER A 302 -4.83 12.08 -12.62
N LEU A 303 -4.62 12.86 -11.55
CA LEU A 303 -5.65 13.11 -10.54
C LEU A 303 -6.82 13.93 -11.08
N LEU A 304 -6.54 14.97 -11.88
CA LEU A 304 -7.57 15.79 -12.48
C LEU A 304 -8.43 15.00 -13.49
N ILE A 305 -7.81 14.08 -14.24
CA ILE A 305 -8.54 13.17 -15.15
C ILE A 305 -9.29 12.10 -14.34
N GLY A 306 -8.64 11.53 -13.33
CA GLY A 306 -9.21 10.47 -12.48
C GLY A 306 -10.39 10.94 -11.61
N PHE A 307 -10.43 12.23 -11.24
CA PHE A 307 -11.49 12.78 -10.40
C PHE A 307 -12.90 12.65 -11.02
N PRO A 308 -13.18 13.16 -12.23
CA PRO A 308 -14.51 13.00 -12.84
C PRO A 308 -14.85 11.53 -13.12
N LEU A 309 -13.87 10.71 -13.49
CA LEU A 309 -14.07 9.27 -13.66
C LEU A 309 -14.48 8.60 -12.34
N SER A 310 -13.82 8.95 -11.23
CA SER A 310 -14.16 8.45 -9.89
C SER A 310 -15.55 8.91 -9.45
N GLN A 311 -15.92 10.17 -9.74
CA GLN A 311 -17.30 10.64 -9.49
C GLN A 311 -18.29 9.87 -10.34
N GLY A 312 -17.97 9.54 -11.59
CA GLY A 312 -18.79 8.68 -12.45
C GLY A 312 -19.02 7.30 -11.85
N VAL A 313 -17.94 6.61 -11.41
CA VAL A 313 -18.05 5.31 -10.69
C VAL A 313 -19.05 5.38 -9.54
N LEU A 314 -19.01 6.47 -8.76
CA LEU A 314 -19.83 6.64 -7.56
C LEU A 314 -21.21 7.27 -7.84
N THR A 315 -21.54 7.61 -9.10
CA THR A 315 -22.81 8.25 -9.46
C THR A 315 -23.68 7.35 -10.33
N PHE A 316 -23.10 6.64 -11.30
CA PHE A 316 -23.88 5.81 -12.19
C PHE A 316 -24.47 4.59 -11.48
N ASN A 317 -25.70 4.22 -11.87
CA ASN A 317 -26.38 3.04 -11.35
C ASN A 317 -26.18 1.80 -12.25
N ASP A 318 -25.73 2.00 -13.49
CA ASP A 318 -25.42 0.90 -14.40
C ASP A 318 -24.09 0.24 -13.99
N THR A 319 -24.16 -1.02 -13.58
CA THR A 319 -23.01 -1.80 -13.11
C THR A 319 -21.95 -1.99 -14.20
N ALA A 320 -22.35 -2.13 -15.46
CA ALA A 320 -21.39 -2.30 -16.56
C ALA A 320 -20.58 -1.02 -16.79
N VAL A 321 -21.23 0.14 -16.73
CA VAL A 321 -20.57 1.45 -16.82
C VAL A 321 -19.60 1.65 -15.65
N VAL A 322 -20.02 1.30 -14.44
CA VAL A 322 -19.19 1.40 -13.23
C VAL A 322 -17.95 0.53 -13.35
N ILE A 323 -18.09 -0.74 -13.76
CA ILE A 323 -16.93 -1.64 -13.97
C ILE A 323 -15.99 -1.11 -15.05
N ALA A 324 -16.52 -0.59 -16.15
CA ALA A 324 -15.73 0.00 -17.23
C ALA A 324 -14.93 1.23 -16.76
N LEU A 325 -15.51 2.07 -15.89
CA LEU A 325 -14.85 3.26 -15.34
C LEU A 325 -13.83 2.93 -14.25
N LEU A 326 -14.00 1.83 -13.51
CA LEU A 326 -13.08 1.45 -12.43
C LEU A 326 -11.65 1.24 -12.91
N THR A 327 -11.44 0.61 -14.08
CA THR A 327 -10.10 0.37 -14.61
C THR A 327 -9.33 1.67 -14.89
N PRO A 328 -9.86 2.65 -15.65
CA PRO A 328 -9.16 3.92 -15.84
C PRO A 328 -9.03 4.75 -14.55
N VAL A 329 -9.95 4.63 -13.59
CA VAL A 329 -9.81 5.26 -12.27
C VAL A 329 -8.59 4.70 -11.53
N VAL A 330 -8.46 3.38 -11.45
CA VAL A 330 -7.32 2.73 -10.80
C VAL A 330 -6.02 3.04 -11.54
N MET A 331 -6.04 3.10 -12.88
CA MET A 331 -4.89 3.47 -13.69
C MET A 331 -4.42 4.90 -13.37
N CYS A 332 -5.32 5.87 -13.33
CA CYS A 332 -5.00 7.24 -12.95
C CYS A 332 -4.45 7.32 -11.52
N SER A 333 -5.05 6.58 -10.59
CA SER A 333 -4.63 6.55 -9.19
C SER A 333 -3.24 5.93 -9.00
N ALA A 334 -2.85 4.95 -9.80
CA ALA A 334 -1.56 4.29 -9.66
C ALA A 334 -0.37 5.08 -10.27
N ALA A 335 -0.64 6.12 -11.05
CA ALA A 335 0.37 6.85 -11.83
C ALA A 335 1.27 7.80 -11.01
N TYR A 336 1.11 7.89 -9.69
CA TYR A 336 1.74 8.95 -8.88
C TYR A 336 3.03 8.55 -8.16
N LEU A 337 3.14 7.30 -7.70
CA LEU A 337 4.14 6.93 -6.68
C LEU A 337 5.57 6.96 -7.25
N ALA A 338 5.80 6.33 -8.39
CA ALA A 338 7.13 6.28 -9.01
C ALA A 338 7.64 7.69 -9.39
N PRO A 339 6.87 8.55 -10.07
CA PRO A 339 7.28 9.94 -10.32
C PRO A 339 7.55 10.73 -9.04
N SER A 340 6.73 10.56 -8.00
CA SER A 340 6.91 11.25 -6.71
C SER A 340 8.22 10.86 -6.01
N ILE A 341 8.59 9.58 -6.04
CA ILE A 341 9.88 9.10 -5.53
C ILE A 341 11.03 9.68 -6.36
N THR A 342 10.90 9.71 -7.70
CA THR A 342 11.93 10.25 -8.59
C THR A 342 12.14 11.74 -8.33
N ALA A 343 11.08 12.55 -8.21
CA ALA A 343 11.18 13.95 -7.83
C ALA A 343 11.87 14.14 -6.47
N THR A 344 11.56 13.27 -5.48
CA THR A 344 12.24 13.30 -4.17
C THR A 344 13.74 13.03 -4.29
N TYR A 345 14.15 12.13 -5.20
CA TYR A 345 15.58 11.83 -5.43
C TYR A 345 16.34 12.99 -6.06
N GLY A 346 15.69 13.85 -6.84
CA GLY A 346 16.27 15.08 -7.36
C GLY A 346 16.58 16.13 -6.29
N LEU A 347 15.94 16.02 -5.13
CA LEU A 347 16.13 16.97 -4.02
C LEU A 347 17.26 16.63 -3.06
N VAL A 348 17.93 15.48 -3.21
CA VAL A 348 18.91 14.96 -2.26
C VAL A 348 20.09 14.30 -2.97
N GLN A 349 21.23 14.22 -2.27
CA GLN A 349 22.38 13.49 -2.76
C GLN A 349 22.11 11.97 -2.82
N VAL A 350 22.88 11.25 -3.64
CA VAL A 350 22.71 9.80 -3.85
C VAL A 350 22.75 9.00 -2.55
N SER A 351 23.61 9.39 -1.61
CA SER A 351 23.74 8.76 -0.28
C SER A 351 22.52 8.94 0.64
N GLU A 352 21.67 9.94 0.35
CA GLU A 352 20.52 10.34 1.18
C GLU A 352 19.19 9.81 0.65
N ARG A 353 19.14 9.28 -0.59
CA ARG A 353 17.92 8.82 -1.28
C ARG A 353 17.11 7.81 -0.48
N ALA A 354 17.77 6.92 0.24
CA ALA A 354 17.10 5.91 1.05
C ALA A 354 16.31 6.54 2.23
N VAL A 355 16.91 7.52 2.90
CA VAL A 355 16.25 8.26 4.00
C VAL A 355 15.13 9.12 3.45
N ALA A 356 15.35 9.78 2.31
CA ALA A 356 14.36 10.64 1.67
C ALA A 356 13.10 9.86 1.24
N SER A 357 13.27 8.72 0.57
CA SER A 357 12.13 7.88 0.19
C SER A 357 11.44 7.26 1.41
N ALA A 358 12.18 6.88 2.45
CA ALA A 358 11.57 6.36 3.68
C ALA A 358 10.70 7.42 4.38
N LEU A 359 11.13 8.68 4.43
CA LEU A 359 10.34 9.78 4.98
C LEU A 359 9.08 10.03 4.15
N LEU A 360 9.21 10.11 2.83
CA LEU A 360 8.06 10.27 1.93
C LEU A 360 7.03 9.16 2.14
N LEU A 361 7.46 7.90 2.11
CA LEU A 361 6.58 6.74 2.30
C LEU A 361 5.96 6.68 3.69
N PHE A 362 6.70 7.10 4.73
CA PHE A 362 6.15 7.21 6.09
C PHE A 362 4.98 8.20 6.15
N ILE A 363 5.14 9.40 5.59
CA ILE A 363 4.10 10.43 5.56
C ILE A 363 2.88 9.93 4.75
N ILE A 364 3.13 9.35 3.58
CA ILE A 364 2.10 8.79 2.71
C ILE A 364 1.27 7.72 3.43
N ASN A 365 1.93 6.77 4.10
CA ASN A 365 1.23 5.66 4.74
C ASN A 365 0.52 6.08 6.02
N LEU A 366 1.12 6.94 6.83
CA LEU A 366 0.51 7.39 8.10
C LEU A 366 -0.81 8.11 7.85
N ILE A 367 -0.85 9.02 6.88
CA ILE A 367 -2.04 9.80 6.55
C ILE A 367 -3.00 8.95 5.69
N GLY A 368 -2.49 8.30 4.65
CA GLY A 368 -3.32 7.61 3.68
C GLY A 368 -3.94 6.34 4.22
N LEU A 369 -3.11 5.38 4.58
CA LEU A 369 -3.57 4.07 5.05
C LEU A 369 -4.34 4.17 6.37
N GLY A 370 -3.91 5.08 7.28
CA GLY A 370 -4.55 5.21 8.59
C GLY A 370 -5.89 5.92 8.55
N LEU A 371 -5.91 7.15 8.06
CA LEU A 371 -7.10 8.01 8.17
C LEU A 371 -8.13 7.77 7.07
N GLY A 372 -7.71 7.39 5.86
CA GLY A 372 -8.60 7.26 4.71
C GLY A 372 -9.81 6.34 4.97
N PRO A 373 -9.58 5.04 5.24
CA PRO A 373 -10.66 4.10 5.46
C PRO A 373 -11.53 4.45 6.69
N TYR A 374 -10.91 4.98 7.74
CA TYR A 374 -11.60 5.32 8.98
C TYR A 374 -12.55 6.51 8.80
N LEU A 375 -12.08 7.59 8.17
CA LEU A 375 -12.93 8.77 7.92
C LEU A 375 -14.02 8.48 6.87
N ALA A 376 -13.74 7.64 5.89
CA ALA A 376 -14.76 7.16 4.96
C ALA A 376 -15.88 6.40 5.69
N GLY A 377 -15.51 5.53 6.66
CA GLY A 377 -16.49 4.82 7.49
C GLY A 377 -17.33 5.74 8.38
N ILE A 378 -16.68 6.71 9.05
CA ILE A 378 -17.40 7.72 9.86
C ILE A 378 -18.38 8.52 9.00
N GLY A 379 -17.91 9.00 7.84
CA GLY A 379 -18.76 9.73 6.90
C GLY A 379 -19.96 8.91 6.41
N SER A 380 -19.73 7.62 6.13
CA SER A 380 -20.79 6.68 5.75
C SER A 380 -21.85 6.53 6.85
N ASP A 381 -21.42 6.31 8.10
CA ASP A 381 -22.35 6.16 9.23
C ASP A 381 -23.16 7.44 9.49
N TYR A 382 -22.52 8.60 9.42
CA TYR A 382 -23.16 9.91 9.61
C TYR A 382 -24.22 10.17 8.53
N LEU A 383 -23.85 9.98 7.26
CA LEU A 383 -24.77 10.20 6.13
C LEU A 383 -25.91 9.17 6.13
N ARG A 384 -25.60 7.92 6.47
CA ARG A 384 -26.63 6.88 6.63
C ARG A 384 -27.67 7.31 7.65
N GLN A 385 -27.27 7.83 8.81
CA GLN A 385 -28.22 8.30 9.82
C GLN A 385 -29.07 9.46 9.31
N SER A 386 -28.46 10.44 8.65
CA SER A 386 -29.17 11.57 8.04
C SER A 386 -30.22 11.13 7.00
N PHE A 387 -29.90 10.11 6.20
CA PHE A 387 -30.81 9.55 5.21
C PHE A 387 -31.98 8.76 5.85
N LEU A 388 -31.71 8.04 6.94
CA LEU A 388 -32.79 7.41 7.73
C LEU A 388 -33.76 8.43 8.33
N ASP A 389 -33.20 9.51 8.89
CA ASP A 389 -33.98 10.61 9.47
C ASP A 389 -34.84 11.33 8.39
N SER A 390 -34.43 11.30 7.13
CA SER A 390 -35.18 11.81 5.99
C SER A 390 -36.26 10.84 5.44
N GLY A 391 -36.36 9.65 6.02
CA GLY A 391 -37.37 8.65 5.66
C GLY A 391 -36.95 7.62 4.62
N MET A 392 -35.66 7.54 4.26
CA MET A 392 -35.14 6.47 3.41
C MET A 392 -35.21 5.11 4.12
N THR A 393 -35.38 4.04 3.35
CA THR A 393 -35.27 2.69 3.90
C THR A 393 -33.86 2.39 4.40
N ALA A 394 -33.71 1.46 5.32
CA ALA A 394 -32.39 1.11 5.90
C ALA A 394 -31.39 0.62 4.83
N ALA A 395 -31.88 -0.08 3.79
CA ALA A 395 -31.03 -0.57 2.70
C ALA A 395 -30.54 0.57 1.78
N GLU A 396 -31.41 1.48 1.42
CA GLU A 396 -31.06 2.65 0.61
C GLU A 396 -30.12 3.57 1.36
N ALA A 397 -30.41 3.88 2.63
CA ALA A 397 -29.55 4.70 3.47
C ALA A 397 -28.16 4.09 3.68
N ASP A 398 -28.03 2.75 3.76
CA ASP A 398 -26.76 2.05 3.90
C ASP A 398 -25.92 2.13 2.62
N GLY A 399 -26.55 2.02 1.44
CA GLY A 399 -25.89 2.17 0.14
C GLY A 399 -25.49 3.61 -0.15
N ASP A 400 -26.42 4.53 -0.01
CA ASP A 400 -26.19 5.95 -0.33
C ASP A 400 -25.30 6.65 0.69
N GLY A 401 -25.36 6.28 1.98
CA GLY A 401 -24.44 6.77 3.00
C GLY A 401 -23.00 6.48 2.64
N LEU A 402 -22.69 5.26 2.25
CA LEU A 402 -21.37 4.88 1.78
C LEU A 402 -21.01 5.61 0.49
N ARG A 403 -21.88 5.57 -0.53
CA ARG A 403 -21.67 6.21 -1.84
C ARG A 403 -21.30 7.69 -1.69
N TRP A 404 -22.05 8.46 -0.93
CA TRP A 404 -21.79 9.89 -0.71
C TRP A 404 -20.53 10.14 0.10
N SER A 405 -20.26 9.32 1.12
CA SER A 405 -19.00 9.41 1.87
C SER A 405 -17.79 9.24 0.93
N LEU A 406 -17.80 8.23 0.05
CA LEU A 406 -16.73 8.00 -0.90
C LEU A 406 -16.60 9.15 -1.92
N ARG A 407 -17.71 9.73 -2.38
CA ARG A 407 -17.69 10.91 -3.25
C ARG A 407 -17.01 12.11 -2.61
N ILE A 408 -17.24 12.33 -1.32
CA ILE A 408 -16.56 13.41 -0.55
C ILE A 408 -15.07 13.11 -0.42
N ILE A 409 -14.67 11.89 -0.10
CA ILE A 409 -13.27 11.47 -0.01
C ILE A 409 -12.51 11.72 -1.31
N VAL A 410 -13.12 11.41 -2.46
CA VAL A 410 -12.49 11.60 -3.78
C VAL A 410 -12.19 13.09 -4.07
N VAL A 411 -12.93 14.04 -3.51
CA VAL A 411 -12.67 15.49 -3.68
C VAL A 411 -11.27 15.86 -3.20
N VAL A 412 -10.72 15.15 -2.22
CA VAL A 412 -9.36 15.36 -1.70
C VAL A 412 -8.29 15.24 -2.81
N ASN A 413 -8.57 14.50 -3.90
CA ASN A 413 -7.67 14.42 -5.04
C ASN A 413 -7.46 15.77 -5.74
N LEU A 414 -8.46 16.66 -5.76
CA LEU A 414 -8.31 18.00 -6.30
C LEU A 414 -7.33 18.82 -5.46
N TRP A 415 -7.43 18.69 -4.14
CA TRP A 415 -6.48 19.34 -3.23
C TRP A 415 -5.06 18.76 -3.38
N SER A 416 -4.96 17.45 -3.52
CA SER A 416 -3.69 16.79 -3.85
C SER A 416 -3.07 17.35 -5.15
N ALA A 417 -3.86 17.48 -6.22
CA ALA A 417 -3.39 18.03 -7.49
C ALA A 417 -2.83 19.47 -7.33
N VAL A 418 -3.51 20.32 -6.55
CA VAL A 418 -3.01 21.67 -6.21
C VAL A 418 -1.64 21.61 -5.55
N HIS A 419 -1.44 20.70 -4.58
CA HIS A 419 -0.16 20.54 -3.91
C HIS A 419 0.94 20.03 -4.86
N TYR A 420 0.64 19.16 -5.82
CA TYR A 420 1.59 18.77 -6.87
C TYR A 420 2.01 19.96 -7.73
N PHE A 421 1.08 20.83 -8.14
CA PHE A 421 1.42 22.05 -8.89
C PHE A 421 2.23 23.04 -8.05
N LEU A 422 1.93 23.19 -6.76
CA LEU A 422 2.72 24.03 -5.85
C LEU A 422 4.15 23.48 -5.67
N ALA A 423 4.30 22.16 -5.54
CA ALA A 423 5.61 21.53 -5.49
C ALA A 423 6.44 21.80 -6.76
N ALA A 424 5.79 21.76 -7.92
CA ALA A 424 6.46 22.01 -9.20
C ALA A 424 7.01 23.46 -9.34
N ARG A 425 6.44 24.43 -8.63
CA ARG A 425 6.89 25.84 -8.71
C ARG A 425 8.32 26.05 -8.20
N THR A 426 8.70 25.34 -7.15
CA THR A 426 10.02 25.51 -6.49
C THR A 426 11.00 24.37 -6.80
N LEU A 427 10.54 23.27 -7.45
CA LEU A 427 11.35 22.09 -7.66
C LEU A 427 12.68 22.38 -8.38
N ARG A 428 12.66 23.12 -9.51
CA ARG A 428 13.87 23.39 -10.31
C ARG A 428 14.94 24.17 -9.54
N GLU A 429 14.52 25.15 -8.75
CA GLU A 429 15.44 25.97 -7.94
C GLU A 429 16.07 25.14 -6.81
N GLU A 430 15.27 24.26 -6.21
CA GLU A 430 15.70 23.43 -5.09
C GLU A 430 16.54 22.23 -5.54
N GLU A 431 16.30 21.69 -6.74
CA GLU A 431 17.17 20.67 -7.37
C GLU A 431 18.53 21.25 -7.74
N ALA A 432 18.58 22.48 -8.26
CA ALA A 432 19.85 23.12 -8.61
C ALA A 432 20.75 23.42 -7.40
N ARG A 433 20.19 23.39 -6.17
CA ARG A 433 20.89 23.63 -4.90
C ARG A 433 21.23 22.32 -4.15
N ALA A 434 20.77 21.15 -4.63
CA ALA A 434 20.98 19.85 -3.98
C ALA A 434 22.24 19.15 -4.45
#